data_465227ccb99a21890b8ef255f4e699ad
#
_entry.id   465227ccb99a21890b8ef255f4e699ad
#
_cell.length_a   1.000
_cell.length_b   1.000
_cell.length_c   1.000
_cell.angle_alpha   90.00
_cell.angle_beta   90.00
_cell.angle_gamma   90.00
#
_symmetry.space_group_name_H-M   'P 1'
#
loop_
_entity.id
_entity.type
_entity.pdbx_description
1 polymer ?
#
loop_
_entity_poly.entity_id
_entity_poly.type
_entity_poly.pdbx_seq_one_letter_code
_entity_poly.pdbx_strand_id
1 'polypeptide(L)'
;SAIVSAGSGTYYFSKLISQKYNKKSIALMLPKSYKYSNFYYIIAQEHDHPILLDNLLAIPLNLSYPSPKGYIKKIEDKKSLAVIIGGDNGIFTMPYHVIKEKLDEIFKKYPDYLKYVTTSRRTSSKIEALINEYNFNYKIIYSKEPNINPIGDFIAICDKFFITIDSTSMLSEVRANSDAKINIIELESKKENTKYHKLASIINDMDEKLDFVKILKRIKI
;
A
#
# COMPACT_ATOMS: atom_id res chain seq x y z
N SER A 1 -6.84 5.58 -28.48
CA SER A 1 -7.22 6.13 -27.17
C SER A 1 -8.04 5.13 -26.38
N ALA A 2 -7.88 5.10 -25.07
CA ALA A 2 -8.56 4.18 -24.16
C ALA A 2 -9.15 4.92 -22.96
N ILE A 3 -10.11 4.29 -22.28
CA ILE A 3 -10.68 4.73 -21.02
C ILE A 3 -10.10 3.83 -19.93
N VAL A 4 -9.44 4.44 -18.97
CA VAL A 4 -8.81 3.74 -17.85
C VAL A 4 -9.63 4.00 -16.60
N SER A 5 -9.89 2.95 -15.83
CA SER A 5 -10.66 3.02 -14.58
C SER A 5 -10.02 2.19 -13.48
N ALA A 6 -10.14 2.64 -12.24
CA ALA A 6 -9.63 1.97 -11.06
C ALA A 6 -10.68 1.91 -9.95
N GLY A 7 -10.90 0.72 -9.41
CA GLY A 7 -11.84 0.49 -8.32
C GLY A 7 -13.29 0.23 -8.75
N SER A 8 -14.01 -0.51 -7.92
CA SER A 8 -15.35 -1.06 -8.24
C SER A 8 -16.40 -0.01 -8.63
N GLY A 9 -16.34 1.19 -8.05
CA GLY A 9 -17.28 2.27 -8.34
C GLY A 9 -17.13 2.90 -9.72
N THR A 10 -16.02 2.64 -10.44
CA THR A 10 -15.73 3.28 -11.74
C THR A 10 -15.98 2.35 -12.94
N TYR A 11 -16.01 1.04 -12.75
CA TYR A 11 -16.06 0.07 -13.84
C TYR A 11 -17.34 0.15 -14.67
N TYR A 12 -18.47 0.39 -14.03
CA TYR A 12 -19.74 0.56 -14.74
C TYR A 12 -19.69 1.74 -15.71
N PHE A 13 -19.25 2.89 -15.23
CA PHE A 13 -19.13 4.10 -16.07
C PHE A 13 -18.08 3.92 -17.18
N SER A 14 -16.95 3.30 -16.87
CA SER A 14 -15.92 2.99 -17.87
C SER A 14 -16.48 2.15 -19.02
N LYS A 15 -17.30 1.12 -18.72
CA LYS A 15 -17.97 0.30 -19.70
C LYS A 15 -18.93 1.13 -20.57
N LEU A 16 -19.82 1.92 -19.95
CA LEU A 16 -20.80 2.74 -20.68
C LEU A 16 -20.12 3.75 -21.61
N ILE A 17 -19.12 4.46 -21.10
CA ILE A 17 -18.41 5.49 -21.86
C ILE A 17 -17.63 4.84 -23.02
N SER A 18 -16.96 3.71 -22.76
CA SER A 18 -16.20 2.99 -23.79
C SER A 18 -17.10 2.52 -24.94
N GLN A 19 -18.28 2.01 -24.63
CA GLN A 19 -19.29 1.63 -25.63
C GLN A 19 -19.80 2.83 -26.41
N LYS A 20 -20.20 3.91 -25.69
CA LYS A 20 -20.76 5.13 -26.34
C LYS A 20 -19.79 5.78 -27.34
N TYR A 21 -18.50 5.79 -27.02
CA TYR A 21 -17.47 6.46 -27.81
C TYR A 21 -16.58 5.50 -28.62
N ASN A 22 -16.95 4.23 -28.69
CA ASN A 22 -16.17 3.16 -29.36
C ASN A 22 -14.68 3.19 -28.97
N LYS A 23 -14.40 3.19 -27.64
CA LYS A 23 -13.05 3.22 -27.08
C LYS A 23 -12.73 1.93 -26.34
N LYS A 24 -11.45 1.59 -26.29
CA LYS A 24 -10.95 0.48 -25.46
C LYS A 24 -11.15 0.81 -23.98
N SER A 25 -11.63 -0.15 -23.17
CA SER A 25 -11.73 -0.01 -21.70
C SER A 25 -10.62 -0.78 -21.01
N ILE A 26 -9.93 -0.14 -20.07
CA ILE A 26 -8.86 -0.76 -19.28
C ILE A 26 -9.24 -0.67 -17.79
N ALA A 27 -9.28 -1.82 -17.13
CA ALA A 27 -9.47 -1.87 -15.68
C ALA A 27 -8.11 -1.98 -14.97
N LEU A 28 -7.86 -1.07 -14.05
CA LEU A 28 -6.80 -1.19 -13.05
C LEU A 28 -7.41 -1.79 -11.77
N MET A 29 -6.80 -2.83 -11.24
CA MET A 29 -7.32 -3.74 -10.21
C MET A 29 -8.37 -4.72 -10.75
N LEU A 30 -8.51 -5.84 -10.04
CA LEU A 30 -9.43 -6.91 -10.43
C LEU A 30 -10.89 -6.44 -10.39
N PRO A 31 -11.63 -6.46 -11.53
CA PRO A 31 -13.01 -5.99 -11.57
C PRO A 31 -13.95 -7.09 -11.04
N LYS A 32 -13.97 -7.27 -9.72
CA LYS A 32 -14.85 -8.24 -9.04
C LYS A 32 -16.31 -7.98 -9.41
N SER A 33 -17.09 -9.03 -9.62
CA SER A 33 -18.50 -8.99 -10.04
C SER A 33 -18.75 -8.55 -11.49
N TYR A 34 -17.71 -8.37 -12.30
CA TYR A 34 -17.84 -8.11 -13.73
C TYR A 34 -17.27 -9.27 -14.55
N LYS A 35 -17.86 -9.53 -15.72
CA LYS A 35 -17.26 -10.43 -16.72
C LYS A 35 -15.98 -9.75 -17.27
N TYR A 36 -14.87 -10.47 -17.30
CA TYR A 36 -13.58 -9.93 -17.78
C TYR A 36 -13.64 -9.53 -19.26
N SER A 37 -14.48 -10.20 -20.04
CA SER A 37 -14.76 -9.83 -21.44
C SER A 37 -15.41 -8.45 -21.62
N ASN A 38 -15.88 -7.81 -20.56
CA ASN A 38 -16.37 -6.42 -20.61
C ASN A 38 -15.24 -5.40 -20.75
N PHE A 39 -13.99 -5.81 -20.57
CA PHE A 39 -12.82 -4.93 -20.64
C PHE A 39 -11.93 -5.36 -21.79
N TYR A 40 -11.38 -4.38 -22.49
CA TYR A 40 -10.36 -4.63 -23.49
C TYR A 40 -9.10 -5.20 -22.85
N TYR A 41 -8.73 -4.67 -21.68
CA TYR A 41 -7.58 -5.14 -20.90
C TYR A 41 -7.79 -4.96 -19.39
N ILE A 42 -7.22 -5.86 -18.60
CA ILE A 42 -7.28 -5.83 -17.15
C ILE A 42 -5.86 -5.92 -16.62
N ILE A 43 -5.50 -5.03 -15.68
CA ILE A 43 -4.26 -5.13 -14.92
C ILE A 43 -4.63 -5.42 -13.48
N ALA A 44 -4.42 -6.64 -13.05
CA ALA A 44 -4.83 -7.12 -11.73
C ALA A 44 -3.61 -7.48 -10.86
N GLN A 45 -3.79 -7.45 -9.55
CA GLN A 45 -2.74 -7.82 -8.61
C GLN A 45 -2.75 -9.33 -8.38
N GLU A 46 -1.57 -9.95 -8.32
CA GLU A 46 -1.41 -11.39 -8.10
C GLU A 46 -2.04 -11.88 -6.78
N HIS A 47 -2.01 -11.04 -5.75
CA HIS A 47 -2.59 -11.37 -4.45
C HIS A 47 -4.14 -11.38 -4.43
N ASP A 48 -4.80 -10.84 -5.46
CA ASP A 48 -6.27 -10.96 -5.64
C ASP A 48 -6.68 -12.25 -6.37
N HIS A 49 -5.73 -13.13 -6.72
CA HIS A 49 -5.94 -14.42 -7.39
C HIS A 49 -6.77 -14.30 -8.69
N PRO A 50 -6.34 -13.48 -9.66
CA PRO A 50 -7.07 -13.34 -10.91
C PRO A 50 -7.06 -14.64 -11.72
N ILE A 51 -8.15 -14.91 -12.44
CA ILE A 51 -8.16 -15.96 -13.48
C ILE A 51 -7.38 -15.40 -14.66
N LEU A 52 -6.32 -16.09 -15.06
CA LEU A 52 -5.47 -15.64 -16.16
C LEU A 52 -6.18 -15.85 -17.51
N LEU A 53 -6.32 -14.77 -18.26
CA LEU A 53 -6.90 -14.70 -19.60
C LEU A 53 -6.02 -13.83 -20.50
N ASP A 54 -6.19 -13.93 -21.82
CA ASP A 54 -5.38 -13.17 -22.80
C ASP A 54 -5.47 -11.66 -22.64
N ASN A 55 -6.61 -11.16 -22.12
CA ASN A 55 -6.82 -9.74 -21.87
C ASN A 55 -6.50 -9.34 -20.41
N LEU A 56 -5.74 -10.15 -19.67
CA LEU A 56 -5.37 -9.85 -18.28
C LEU A 56 -3.85 -9.95 -18.08
N LEU A 57 -3.29 -8.93 -17.48
CA LEU A 57 -1.93 -8.91 -16.95
C LEU A 57 -1.98 -8.95 -15.42
N ALA A 58 -1.46 -10.03 -14.85
CA ALA A 58 -1.21 -10.10 -13.41
C ALA A 58 0.14 -9.44 -13.09
N ILE A 59 0.13 -8.58 -12.07
CA ILE A 59 1.32 -7.86 -11.58
C ILE A 59 1.46 -8.07 -10.07
N PRO A 60 2.68 -8.09 -9.52
CA PRO A 60 2.89 -8.39 -8.11
C PRO A 60 2.27 -7.34 -7.18
N LEU A 61 2.34 -6.05 -7.53
CA LEU A 61 1.92 -4.92 -6.70
C LEU A 61 0.99 -3.98 -7.46
N ASN A 62 0.38 -3.02 -6.75
CA ASN A 62 -0.47 -1.99 -7.36
C ASN A 62 0.37 -1.03 -8.22
N LEU A 63 -0.22 -0.56 -9.32
CA LEU A 63 0.31 0.59 -10.07
C LEU A 63 -0.06 1.87 -9.31
N SER A 64 0.82 2.30 -8.42
CA SER A 64 0.67 3.55 -7.67
C SER A 64 2.00 4.31 -7.65
N TYR A 65 1.93 5.62 -7.69
CA TYR A 65 3.09 6.50 -7.60
C TYR A 65 2.79 7.67 -6.67
N PRO A 66 3.07 7.53 -5.37
CA PRO A 66 2.87 8.59 -4.40
C PRO A 66 3.99 9.62 -4.53
N SER A 67 3.66 10.79 -5.07
CA SER A 67 4.61 11.89 -5.15
C SER A 67 4.87 12.50 -3.78
N PRO A 68 6.12 12.79 -3.42
CA PRO A 68 6.44 13.53 -2.21
C PRO A 68 5.79 14.92 -2.25
N LYS A 69 5.30 15.39 -1.11
CA LYS A 69 4.62 16.69 -0.95
C LYS A 69 5.46 17.70 -0.15
N GLY A 70 6.58 17.26 0.41
CA GLY A 70 7.48 18.12 1.18
C GLY A 70 7.00 18.40 2.61
N TYR A 71 6.11 17.54 3.14
CA TYR A 71 5.72 17.63 4.57
C TYR A 71 6.91 17.35 5.49
N ILE A 72 7.82 16.48 5.03
CA ILE A 72 9.02 16.10 5.78
C ILE A 72 10.23 16.26 4.88
N LYS A 73 11.27 16.92 5.41
CA LYS A 73 12.54 17.09 4.70
C LYS A 73 13.55 16.04 5.16
N LYS A 74 14.35 15.55 4.21
CA LYS A 74 15.50 14.72 4.55
C LYS A 74 16.50 15.53 5.37
N ILE A 75 17.01 14.95 6.43
CA ILE A 75 18.13 15.48 7.20
C ILE A 75 19.37 14.71 6.74
N GLU A 76 20.34 15.43 6.18
CA GLU A 76 21.59 14.83 5.71
C GLU A 76 22.33 14.15 6.87
N ASP A 77 23.04 13.09 6.55
CA ASP A 77 23.83 12.27 7.49
C ASP A 77 22.99 11.58 8.61
N LYS A 78 21.66 11.65 8.54
CA LYS A 78 20.77 10.92 9.45
C LYS A 78 20.02 9.81 8.74
N LYS A 79 20.12 8.60 9.28
CA LYS A 79 19.24 7.49 8.85
C LYS A 79 17.86 7.71 9.39
N SER A 80 16.86 7.29 8.62
CA SER A 80 15.47 7.45 9.01
C SER A 80 14.65 6.19 8.78
N LEU A 81 13.58 6.04 9.55
CA LEU A 81 12.61 4.99 9.39
C LEU A 81 11.18 5.50 9.52
N ALA A 82 10.27 4.85 8.81
CA ALA A 82 8.85 5.14 8.90
C ALA A 82 8.08 3.94 9.48
N VAL A 83 7.15 4.24 10.38
CA VAL A 83 6.16 3.29 10.90
C VAL A 83 4.80 3.67 10.33
N ILE A 84 4.18 2.76 9.59
CA ILE A 84 2.88 2.97 8.94
C ILE A 84 1.87 2.01 9.57
N ILE A 85 0.90 2.57 10.27
CA ILE A 85 -0.06 1.82 11.08
C ILE A 85 -1.45 1.89 10.45
N GLY A 86 -1.96 0.73 10.08
CA GLY A 86 -3.32 0.55 9.57
C GLY A 86 -4.36 0.56 10.70
N GLY A 87 -5.16 -0.49 10.79
CA GLY A 87 -6.18 -0.66 11.83
C GLY A 87 -7.02 -1.92 11.62
N ASP A 88 -7.97 -2.13 12.47
CA ASP A 88 -8.87 -3.27 12.41
C ASP A 88 -9.59 -3.36 11.06
N ASN A 89 -9.81 -4.58 10.61
CA ASN A 89 -10.63 -4.87 9.44
C ASN A 89 -11.36 -6.23 9.58
N GLY A 90 -12.00 -6.70 8.54
CA GLY A 90 -12.72 -7.98 8.55
C GLY A 90 -11.82 -9.22 8.75
N ILE A 91 -10.51 -9.09 8.59
CA ILE A 91 -9.51 -10.17 8.67
C ILE A 91 -8.65 -10.02 9.93
N PHE A 92 -8.16 -8.81 10.20
CA PHE A 92 -7.20 -8.53 11.27
C PHE A 92 -7.82 -7.74 12.42
N THR A 93 -7.33 -8.03 13.62
CA THR A 93 -7.45 -7.16 14.78
C THR A 93 -6.07 -6.62 15.15
N MET A 94 -6.04 -5.39 15.68
CA MET A 94 -4.81 -4.69 16.06
C MET A 94 -4.77 -4.52 17.59
N PRO A 95 -4.30 -5.54 18.33
CA PRO A 95 -4.24 -5.45 19.78
C PRO A 95 -3.18 -4.43 20.23
N TYR A 96 -3.52 -3.72 21.31
CA TYR A 96 -2.63 -2.72 21.91
C TYR A 96 -1.24 -3.28 22.24
N HIS A 97 -1.18 -4.47 22.85
CA HIS A 97 0.08 -5.07 23.28
C HIS A 97 1.00 -5.39 22.09
N VAL A 98 0.45 -5.88 20.97
CA VAL A 98 1.23 -6.20 19.75
C VAL A 98 1.91 -4.94 19.20
N ILE A 99 1.16 -3.84 19.10
CA ILE A 99 1.73 -2.59 18.60
C ILE A 99 2.73 -2.01 19.60
N LYS A 100 2.42 -2.07 20.90
CA LYS A 100 3.33 -1.60 21.95
C LYS A 100 4.66 -2.34 21.91
N GLU A 101 4.64 -3.67 21.91
CA GLU A 101 5.86 -4.51 21.83
C GLU A 101 6.68 -4.16 20.58
N LYS A 102 6.03 -3.99 19.45
CA LYS A 102 6.72 -3.66 18.20
C LYS A 102 7.32 -2.25 18.22
N LEU A 103 6.66 -1.27 18.80
CA LEU A 103 7.22 0.07 18.99
C LEU A 103 8.40 0.06 19.98
N ASP A 104 8.29 -0.64 21.11
CA ASP A 104 9.38 -0.80 22.06
C ASP A 104 10.63 -1.42 21.38
N GLU A 105 10.42 -2.45 20.57
CA GLU A 105 11.48 -3.12 19.80
C GLU A 105 12.16 -2.15 18.81
N ILE A 106 11.37 -1.39 18.04
CA ILE A 106 11.86 -0.41 17.06
C ILE A 106 12.68 0.68 17.77
N PHE A 107 12.16 1.26 18.85
CA PHE A 107 12.84 2.33 19.57
C PHE A 107 14.13 1.85 20.22
N LYS A 108 14.15 0.65 20.75
CA LYS A 108 15.36 0.01 21.32
C LYS A 108 16.41 -0.32 20.26
N LYS A 109 15.98 -0.84 19.11
CA LYS A 109 16.89 -1.34 18.05
C LYS A 109 17.48 -0.22 17.20
N TYR A 110 16.77 0.90 17.05
CA TYR A 110 17.16 2.00 16.18
C TYR A 110 17.22 3.33 16.94
N PRO A 111 18.06 3.45 18.01
CA PRO A 111 18.09 4.66 18.84
C PRO A 111 18.48 5.91 18.03
N ASP A 112 19.41 5.78 17.09
CA ASP A 112 19.99 6.89 16.33
C ASP A 112 19.22 7.25 15.04
N TYR A 113 18.16 6.48 14.70
CA TYR A 113 17.34 6.78 13.52
C TYR A 113 16.33 7.86 13.83
N LEU A 114 16.12 8.76 12.86
CA LEU A 114 14.92 9.59 12.84
C LEU A 114 13.71 8.69 12.62
N LYS A 115 12.69 8.87 13.42
CA LYS A 115 11.49 8.02 13.44
C LYS A 115 10.27 8.84 13.06
N TYR A 116 9.59 8.40 12.02
CA TYR A 116 8.37 9.00 11.53
C TYR A 116 7.22 8.02 11.66
N VAL A 117 6.01 8.50 11.88
CA VAL A 117 4.83 7.62 11.97
C VAL A 117 3.62 8.24 11.28
N THR A 118 2.84 7.40 10.64
CA THR A 118 1.50 7.77 10.17
C THR A 118 0.50 6.69 10.53
N THR A 119 -0.75 7.11 10.71
CA THR A 119 -1.88 6.23 10.99
C THR A 119 -2.88 6.24 9.84
N SER A 120 -3.85 5.33 9.88
CA SER A 120 -4.92 5.23 8.89
C SER A 120 -6.27 5.64 9.48
N ARG A 121 -7.26 5.81 8.60
CA ARG A 121 -8.67 6.02 9.00
C ARG A 121 -9.22 4.94 9.94
N ARG A 122 -8.63 3.72 9.92
CA ARG A 122 -9.07 2.57 10.72
C ARG A 122 -8.31 2.40 12.02
N THR A 123 -7.31 3.24 12.27
CA THR A 123 -6.53 3.19 13.50
C THR A 123 -7.41 3.63 14.67
N SER A 124 -7.47 2.82 15.73
CA SER A 124 -8.27 3.13 16.90
C SER A 124 -7.65 4.25 17.74
N SER A 125 -8.48 5.02 18.45
CA SER A 125 -8.02 6.07 19.37
C SER A 125 -7.06 5.55 20.44
N LYS A 126 -7.21 4.28 20.86
CA LYS A 126 -6.30 3.62 21.80
C LYS A 126 -4.89 3.45 21.23
N ILE A 127 -4.78 3.10 19.95
CA ILE A 127 -3.48 2.99 19.26
C ILE A 127 -2.90 4.38 18.98
N GLU A 128 -3.73 5.36 18.61
CA GLU A 128 -3.27 6.74 18.45
C GLU A 128 -2.73 7.32 19.77
N ALA A 129 -3.38 7.02 20.91
CA ALA A 129 -2.88 7.40 22.23
C ALA A 129 -1.52 6.76 22.54
N LEU A 130 -1.38 5.45 22.27
CA LEU A 130 -0.10 4.75 22.41
C LEU A 130 1.02 5.41 21.58
N ILE A 131 0.76 5.74 20.32
CA ILE A 131 1.75 6.39 19.45
C ILE A 131 2.22 7.73 20.07
N ASN A 132 1.35 8.45 20.75
CA ASN A 132 1.71 9.72 21.38
C ASN A 132 2.65 9.57 22.58
N GLU A 133 2.73 8.39 23.20
CA GLU A 133 3.68 8.08 24.28
C GLU A 133 5.12 7.96 23.79
N TYR A 134 5.33 7.76 22.47
CA TYR A 134 6.65 7.59 21.87
C TYR A 134 7.20 8.89 21.28
N ASN A 135 8.50 9.10 21.37
CA ASN A 135 9.17 10.29 20.87
C ASN A 135 9.53 10.16 19.38
N PHE A 136 8.51 10.13 18.51
CA PHE A 136 8.71 10.23 17.05
C PHE A 136 9.13 11.65 16.66
N ASN A 137 10.05 11.77 15.71
CA ASN A 137 10.47 13.06 15.14
C ASN A 137 9.35 13.75 14.36
N TYR A 138 8.43 12.95 13.77
CA TYR A 138 7.25 13.48 13.10
C TYR A 138 6.10 12.47 13.19
N LYS A 139 4.90 12.97 13.50
CA LYS A 139 3.69 12.16 13.66
C LYS A 139 2.59 12.76 12.81
N ILE A 140 2.01 11.97 11.91
CA ILE A 140 0.79 12.30 11.18
C ILE A 140 -0.30 11.34 11.61
N ILE A 141 -1.17 11.81 12.48
CA ILE A 141 -2.31 11.04 13.01
C ILE A 141 -3.53 11.35 12.17
N TYR A 142 -4.04 10.35 11.45
CA TYR A 142 -5.14 10.53 10.51
C TYR A 142 -6.37 11.23 11.11
N SER A 143 -6.75 10.90 12.34
CA SER A 143 -7.91 11.53 13.00
C SER A 143 -7.76 13.04 13.20
N LYS A 144 -6.53 13.55 13.25
CA LYS A 144 -6.21 14.97 13.42
C LYS A 144 -5.90 15.67 12.10
N GLU A 145 -5.30 14.95 11.16
CA GLU A 145 -4.79 15.48 9.89
C GLU A 145 -5.22 14.60 8.70
N PRO A 146 -6.54 14.44 8.46
CA PRO A 146 -7.07 13.48 7.48
C PRO A 146 -6.70 13.79 6.02
N ASN A 147 -6.27 15.01 5.73
CA ASN A 147 -5.91 15.47 4.39
C ASN A 147 -4.41 15.33 4.09
N ILE A 148 -3.61 14.89 5.08
CA ILE A 148 -2.16 14.71 4.91
C ILE A 148 -1.86 13.24 4.67
N ASN A 149 -1.27 12.92 3.51
CA ASN A 149 -0.72 11.61 3.22
C ASN A 149 0.81 11.72 3.06
N PRO A 150 1.60 11.29 4.06
CA PRO A 150 3.06 11.45 4.05
C PRO A 150 3.79 10.29 3.35
N ILE A 151 3.09 9.29 2.82
CA ILE A 151 3.73 8.07 2.29
C ILE A 151 4.72 8.40 1.18
N GLY A 152 4.40 9.36 0.31
CA GLY A 152 5.33 9.81 -0.74
C GLY A 152 6.62 10.42 -0.19
N ASP A 153 6.51 11.22 0.89
CA ASP A 153 7.68 11.80 1.56
C ASP A 153 8.49 10.71 2.26
N PHE A 154 7.84 9.77 2.96
CA PHE A 154 8.52 8.65 3.59
C PHE A 154 9.31 7.80 2.58
N ILE A 155 8.71 7.50 1.41
CA ILE A 155 9.37 6.76 0.32
C ILE A 155 10.62 7.50 -0.16
N ALA A 156 10.57 8.83 -0.23
CA ALA A 156 11.69 9.62 -0.74
C ALA A 156 12.86 9.73 0.25
N ILE A 157 12.61 9.57 1.57
CA ILE A 157 13.63 9.89 2.58
C ILE A 157 13.99 8.73 3.52
N CYS A 158 13.13 7.72 3.69
CA CYS A 158 13.35 6.68 4.71
C CYS A 158 14.15 5.49 4.19
N ASP A 159 15.09 5.03 5.02
CA ASP A 159 15.95 3.86 4.76
C ASP A 159 15.26 2.54 5.14
N LYS A 160 14.23 2.59 5.98
CA LYS A 160 13.50 1.42 6.47
C LYS A 160 12.03 1.73 6.70
N PHE A 161 11.23 0.69 6.53
CA PHE A 161 9.79 0.75 6.79
C PHE A 161 9.35 -0.35 7.75
N PHE A 162 8.42 -0.01 8.63
CA PHE A 162 7.65 -0.91 9.46
C PHE A 162 6.18 -0.68 9.15
N ILE A 163 5.49 -1.67 8.58
CA ILE A 163 4.13 -1.50 8.06
C ILE A 163 3.26 -2.63 8.55
N THR A 164 2.09 -2.32 9.10
CA THR A 164 1.13 -3.35 9.54
C THR A 164 0.53 -4.09 8.36
N ILE A 165 0.36 -5.41 8.49
CA ILE A 165 -0.08 -6.33 7.42
C ILE A 165 -1.49 -6.04 6.89
N ASP A 166 -2.33 -5.35 7.61
CA ASP A 166 -3.76 -5.15 7.33
C ASP A 166 -4.08 -4.24 6.12
N SER A 167 -3.08 -3.63 5.50
CA SER A 167 -3.28 -2.72 4.37
C SER A 167 -2.48 -3.13 3.13
N THR A 168 -3.13 -3.83 2.19
CA THR A 168 -2.51 -4.15 0.90
C THR A 168 -2.09 -2.90 0.11
N SER A 169 -2.82 -1.80 0.24
CA SER A 169 -2.49 -0.56 -0.45
C SER A 169 -1.20 0.06 0.07
N MET A 170 -1.05 0.22 1.38
CA MET A 170 0.15 0.82 1.99
C MET A 170 1.40 -0.02 1.73
N LEU A 171 1.30 -1.34 1.93
CA LEU A 171 2.38 -2.28 1.66
C LEU A 171 2.81 -2.24 0.20
N SER A 172 1.85 -2.33 -0.71
CA SER A 172 2.08 -2.33 -2.15
C SER A 172 2.66 -1.00 -2.63
N GLU A 173 2.15 0.13 -2.13
CA GLU A 173 2.60 1.47 -2.50
C GLU A 173 4.06 1.71 -2.11
N VAL A 174 4.43 1.34 -0.88
CA VAL A 174 5.82 1.48 -0.43
C VAL A 174 6.74 0.55 -1.21
N ARG A 175 6.39 -0.74 -1.35
CA ARG A 175 7.28 -1.70 -2.04
C ARG A 175 7.42 -1.41 -3.54
N ALA A 176 6.36 -0.94 -4.19
CA ALA A 176 6.40 -0.60 -5.61
C ALA A 176 7.33 0.58 -5.93
N ASN A 177 7.57 1.48 -4.96
CA ASN A 177 8.27 2.74 -5.18
C ASN A 177 9.56 2.91 -4.36
N SER A 178 9.91 1.93 -3.50
CA SER A 178 11.10 2.01 -2.64
C SER A 178 11.91 0.71 -2.67
N ASP A 179 13.22 0.86 -2.72
CA ASP A 179 14.18 -0.24 -2.53
C ASP A 179 14.53 -0.44 -1.04
N ALA A 180 14.00 0.41 -0.15
CA ALA A 180 14.22 0.32 1.28
C ALA A 180 13.63 -0.98 1.88
N LYS A 181 14.28 -1.50 2.90
CA LYS A 181 13.81 -2.72 3.59
C LYS A 181 12.47 -2.48 4.27
N ILE A 182 11.48 -3.31 3.94
CA ILE A 182 10.17 -3.33 4.59
C ILE A 182 10.14 -4.44 5.63
N ASN A 183 9.75 -4.10 6.85
CA ASN A 183 9.49 -5.03 7.93
C ASN A 183 7.98 -5.03 8.17
N ILE A 184 7.33 -6.14 7.88
CA ILE A 184 5.89 -6.27 8.05
C ILE A 184 5.60 -6.51 9.53
N ILE A 185 4.70 -5.72 10.09
CA ILE A 185 4.19 -5.91 11.46
C ILE A 185 2.99 -6.84 11.35
N GLU A 186 3.16 -8.07 11.81
CA GLU A 186 2.09 -9.05 11.85
C GLU A 186 1.04 -8.66 12.89
N LEU A 187 -0.21 -8.95 12.58
CA LEU A 187 -1.38 -8.71 13.42
C LEU A 187 -2.13 -10.01 13.65
N GLU A 188 -2.99 -10.04 14.66
CA GLU A 188 -3.86 -11.18 14.91
C GLU A 188 -4.84 -11.35 13.75
N SER A 189 -4.78 -12.51 13.10
CA SER A 189 -5.62 -12.82 11.94
C SER A 189 -6.75 -13.79 12.30
N LYS A 190 -7.96 -13.46 11.85
CA LYS A 190 -9.14 -14.33 11.95
C LYS A 190 -9.17 -15.42 10.87
N LYS A 191 -8.32 -15.32 9.86
CA LYS A 191 -8.25 -16.23 8.71
C LYS A 191 -6.82 -16.42 8.25
N GLU A 192 -6.46 -17.63 7.91
CA GLU A 192 -5.18 -17.96 7.28
C GLU A 192 -5.24 -17.80 5.76
N ASN A 193 -4.09 -17.75 5.12
CA ASN A 193 -3.91 -17.76 3.67
C ASN A 193 -4.74 -16.70 2.92
N THR A 194 -4.86 -15.51 3.50
CA THR A 194 -5.58 -14.41 2.87
C THR A 194 -4.71 -13.72 1.81
N LYS A 195 -5.34 -12.86 1.01
CA LYS A 195 -4.63 -12.00 0.05
C LYS A 195 -3.53 -11.12 0.70
N TYR A 196 -3.67 -10.80 1.97
CA TYR A 196 -2.68 -10.02 2.73
C TYR A 196 -1.42 -10.82 3.00
N HIS A 197 -1.58 -12.08 3.43
CA HIS A 197 -0.46 -13.01 3.63
C HIS A 197 0.25 -13.29 2.30
N LYS A 198 -0.49 -13.46 1.20
CA LYS A 198 0.09 -13.62 -0.12
C LYS A 198 0.88 -12.39 -0.56
N LEU A 199 0.35 -11.19 -0.33
CA LEU A 199 1.06 -9.95 -0.62
C LEU A 199 2.33 -9.82 0.23
N ALA A 200 2.25 -10.16 1.52
CA ALA A 200 3.40 -10.17 2.41
C ALA A 200 4.52 -11.10 1.91
N SER A 201 4.17 -12.31 1.45
CA SER A 201 5.12 -13.22 0.82
C SER A 201 5.75 -12.60 -0.44
N ILE A 202 4.94 -12.05 -1.36
CA ILE A 202 5.45 -11.39 -2.57
C ILE A 202 6.44 -10.28 -2.21
N ILE A 203 6.13 -9.44 -1.21
CA ILE A 203 7.00 -8.34 -0.79
C ILE A 203 8.31 -8.84 -0.20
N ASN A 204 8.28 -9.92 0.59
CA ASN A 204 9.47 -10.51 1.19
C ASN A 204 10.39 -11.16 0.15
N ASP A 205 9.82 -11.65 -0.97
CA ASP A 205 10.55 -12.28 -2.07
C ASP A 205 11.10 -11.27 -3.10
N MET A 206 10.73 -9.98 -2.97
CA MET A 206 11.18 -8.92 -3.88
C MET A 206 12.44 -8.23 -3.38
N ASP A 207 13.49 -8.24 -4.19
CA ASP A 207 14.75 -7.52 -3.91
C ASP A 207 14.69 -6.04 -4.29
N GLU A 208 13.94 -5.71 -5.35
CA GLU A 208 13.88 -4.37 -5.93
C GLU A 208 12.43 -3.86 -6.07
N LYS A 209 12.27 -2.53 -6.18
CA LYS A 209 10.99 -1.90 -6.52
C LYS A 209 10.53 -2.26 -7.93
N LEU A 210 9.28 -1.96 -8.26
CA LEU A 210 8.73 -2.24 -9.58
C LEU A 210 9.34 -1.34 -10.67
N ASP A 211 9.70 -1.95 -11.78
CA ASP A 211 9.92 -1.24 -13.04
C ASP A 211 8.58 -1.05 -13.79
N PHE A 212 7.90 0.05 -13.50
CA PHE A 212 6.62 0.39 -14.13
C PHE A 212 6.72 0.49 -15.67
N VAL A 213 7.84 0.96 -16.20
CA VAL A 213 8.04 1.08 -17.65
C VAL A 213 8.07 -0.30 -18.30
N LYS A 214 8.80 -1.24 -17.69
CA LYS A 214 8.86 -2.63 -18.17
C LYS A 214 7.48 -3.32 -18.09
N ILE A 215 6.72 -3.07 -17.01
CA ILE A 215 5.37 -3.61 -16.85
C ILE A 215 4.44 -3.04 -17.94
N LEU A 216 4.41 -1.72 -18.11
CA LEU A 216 3.52 -1.06 -19.07
C LEU A 216 3.81 -1.44 -20.51
N LYS A 217 5.07 -1.72 -20.88
CA LYS A 217 5.44 -2.24 -22.21
C LYS A 217 4.82 -3.61 -22.53
N ARG A 218 4.41 -4.38 -21.53
CA ARG A 218 3.72 -5.67 -21.73
C ARG A 218 2.25 -5.52 -22.11
N ILE A 219 1.68 -4.32 -21.95
CA ILE A 219 0.29 -4.04 -22.29
C ILE A 219 0.19 -3.80 -23.80
N LYS A 220 -0.47 -4.70 -24.51
CA LYS A 220 -0.76 -4.57 -25.94
C LYS A 220 -2.05 -3.76 -26.12
N ILE A 221 -1.96 -2.44 -26.25
CA ILE A 221 -3.10 -1.54 -26.46
C ILE A 221 -3.21 -1.18 -27.94
#